data_3a0e627c017d0b6ad4543d569de4681c
#
_entry.id   3a0e627c017d0b6ad4543d569de4681c
#
_cell.length_a   1.000
_cell.length_b   1.000
_cell.length_c   1.000
_cell.angle_alpha   90.00
_cell.angle_beta   90.00
_cell.angle_gamma   90.00
#
_symmetry.space_group_name_H-M   'P 1'
#
loop_
_entity.id
_entity.type
_entity.pdbx_description
1 polymer ?
#
loop_
_entity_poly.entity_id
_entity_poly.type
_entity_poly.pdbx_seq_one_letter_code
_entity_poly.pdbx_strand_id
1 'polypeptide(L)'
;MSISGTDRRTRIDEIIDEEEQRFAERQPRSRELAERARRSLAGGVTSNWQIHRPQAVWIDRGKGSHIWDVDGNEFVDLHGGYGVNAVGHAHPAVVRAVSDRVRRGTHFAQPTEDAIVVAEELARRFGLPSWRFGNSGTEATMDAVHLMRAVTGRDLIVKVEGTYHGHHDSVQVSVYQLIEELGPSKRPWSAPASSGIPSAIVELTLVTPFNDPEPLRALFADRGKDIAGMIMEPVMMNAGIIPPVPGWLECAREVTREHGALLAFDEVKTGSTIHPGGATARFGVTPDIVCLAKAMGGGISTAAIGGTEEVMSFVADGAYEQVGTFNGNPLAMAAARAALTEVLTPEAYAHFDGLRETMVGGCEGIIEEHGLPAHVVALGAKGCIVFSAHPIRNYRDFLEIDDRFSHLHWLMQHAGGVFLPPWGKAEQWMLSVQHTQDDVGRFLDNFARFAGAIGGEPDASS
;
A
#
# COMPACT_ATOMS: atom_id res chain seq x y z
N MET A 1 -15.77 3.40 -37.37
CA MET A 1 -14.76 2.31 -37.55
C MET A 1 -14.12 2.05 -36.20
N SER A 2 -14.30 0.89 -35.60
CA SER A 2 -13.59 0.56 -34.35
C SER A 2 -12.09 0.53 -34.64
N ILE A 3 -11.32 1.34 -33.90
CA ILE A 3 -9.87 1.35 -34.02
C ILE A 3 -9.35 -0.04 -33.67
N SER A 4 -8.56 -0.67 -34.51
CA SER A 4 -7.97 -1.98 -34.24
C SER A 4 -7.10 -1.90 -32.98
N GLY A 5 -6.92 -3.01 -32.26
CA GLY A 5 -6.08 -3.03 -31.06
C GLY A 5 -4.62 -2.56 -31.33
N THR A 6 -4.12 -2.75 -32.54
CA THR A 6 -2.80 -2.31 -32.98
C THR A 6 -2.77 -0.78 -33.18
N ASP A 7 -3.80 -0.19 -33.79
CA ASP A 7 -3.87 1.26 -34.00
C ASP A 7 -4.00 2.01 -32.66
N ARG A 8 -4.76 1.46 -31.71
CA ARG A 8 -4.89 2.04 -30.37
C ARG A 8 -3.56 2.05 -29.62
N ARG A 9 -2.77 0.99 -29.71
CA ARG A 9 -1.45 0.90 -29.07
C ARG A 9 -0.47 1.93 -29.63
N THR A 10 -0.39 2.05 -30.94
CA THR A 10 0.47 3.05 -31.61
C THR A 10 0.08 4.47 -31.20
N ARG A 11 -1.22 4.77 -31.12
CA ARG A 11 -1.70 6.08 -30.68
C ARG A 11 -1.36 6.38 -29.22
N ILE A 12 -1.42 5.37 -28.32
CA ILE A 12 -1.01 5.54 -26.91
C ILE A 12 0.47 5.92 -26.82
N ASP A 13 1.34 5.24 -27.55
CA ASP A 13 2.78 5.51 -27.53
C ASP A 13 3.10 6.94 -28.04
N GLU A 14 2.42 7.41 -29.09
CA GLU A 14 2.55 8.78 -29.60
C GLU A 14 2.11 9.84 -28.54
N ILE A 15 0.99 9.61 -27.85
CA ILE A 15 0.49 10.53 -26.83
C ILE A 15 1.42 10.51 -25.61
N ILE A 16 1.97 9.35 -25.22
CA ILE A 16 2.95 9.26 -24.12
C ILE A 16 4.16 10.16 -24.43
N ASP A 17 4.74 10.07 -25.62
CA ASP A 17 5.91 10.87 -25.99
C ASP A 17 5.61 12.38 -25.93
N GLU A 18 4.44 12.82 -26.42
CA GLU A 18 4.01 14.20 -26.30
C GLU A 18 3.81 14.67 -24.84
N GLU A 19 3.15 13.87 -24.02
CA GLU A 19 2.89 14.22 -22.62
C GLU A 19 4.16 14.19 -21.76
N GLU A 20 5.11 13.29 -22.05
CA GLU A 20 6.43 13.30 -21.38
C GLU A 20 7.23 14.55 -21.73
N GLN A 21 7.18 15.02 -22.98
CA GLN A 21 7.79 16.28 -23.35
C GLN A 21 7.16 17.46 -22.60
N ARG A 22 5.82 17.54 -22.58
CA ARG A 22 5.08 18.56 -21.82
C ARG A 22 5.37 18.52 -20.33
N PHE A 23 5.51 17.32 -19.77
CA PHE A 23 5.90 17.12 -18.39
C PHE A 23 7.30 17.73 -18.13
N ALA A 24 8.29 17.41 -18.97
CA ALA A 24 9.65 17.89 -18.82
C ALA A 24 9.75 19.43 -18.94
N GLU A 25 8.94 20.04 -19.80
CA GLU A 25 8.87 21.49 -19.99
C GLU A 25 8.31 22.22 -18.75
N ARG A 26 7.40 21.59 -18.01
CA ARG A 26 6.78 22.14 -16.80
C ARG A 26 7.59 21.89 -15.52
N GLN A 27 8.69 21.11 -15.59
CA GLN A 27 9.47 20.64 -14.45
C GLN A 27 10.97 21.06 -14.53
N PRO A 28 11.33 22.31 -14.92
CA PRO A 28 12.72 22.70 -15.11
C PRO A 28 13.51 22.70 -13.79
N ARG A 29 12.89 23.14 -12.69
CA ARG A 29 13.53 23.19 -11.37
C ARG A 29 13.71 21.80 -10.78
N SER A 30 12.71 20.93 -10.94
CA SER A 30 12.79 19.52 -10.56
C SER A 30 13.95 18.82 -11.27
N ARG A 31 14.18 19.13 -12.55
CA ARG A 31 15.31 18.60 -13.34
C ARG A 31 16.65 19.08 -12.80
N GLU A 32 16.80 20.38 -12.51
CA GLU A 32 18.03 20.91 -11.86
C GLU A 32 18.32 20.21 -10.54
N LEU A 33 17.31 20.01 -9.70
CA LEU A 33 17.45 19.31 -8.42
C LEU A 33 17.82 17.82 -8.63
N ALA A 34 17.22 17.13 -9.60
CA ALA A 34 17.57 15.76 -9.94
C ALA A 34 19.04 15.63 -10.38
N GLU A 35 19.56 16.57 -11.21
CA GLU A 35 20.96 16.59 -11.60
C GLU A 35 21.89 16.84 -10.41
N ARG A 36 21.52 17.77 -9.54
CA ARG A 36 22.26 18.05 -8.31
C ARG A 36 22.27 16.84 -7.38
N ALA A 37 21.13 16.19 -7.21
CA ALA A 37 20.92 15.06 -6.30
C ALA A 37 21.79 13.84 -6.67
N ARG A 38 21.98 13.58 -7.96
CA ARG A 38 22.86 12.48 -8.44
C ARG A 38 24.29 12.55 -7.94
N ARG A 39 24.75 13.71 -7.46
CA ARG A 39 26.11 13.89 -6.90
C ARG A 39 26.25 13.34 -5.49
N SER A 40 25.14 13.18 -4.75
CA SER A 40 25.14 12.81 -3.33
C SER A 40 24.11 11.76 -2.93
N LEU A 41 23.06 11.58 -3.72
CA LEU A 41 22.03 10.57 -3.49
C LEU A 41 22.17 9.44 -4.52
N ALA A 42 22.21 8.20 -4.05
CA ALA A 42 22.21 7.04 -4.92
C ALA A 42 20.95 7.02 -5.82
N GLY A 43 21.14 6.97 -7.15
CA GLY A 43 20.03 7.11 -8.09
C GLY A 43 19.40 8.52 -8.16
N GLY A 44 19.94 9.51 -7.42
CA GLY A 44 19.44 10.87 -7.40
C GLY A 44 18.15 11.09 -6.58
N VAL A 45 17.74 10.13 -5.77
CA VAL A 45 16.51 10.13 -4.97
C VAL A 45 16.75 9.50 -3.60
N THR A 46 15.76 9.60 -2.69
CA THR A 46 15.88 9.06 -1.33
C THR A 46 15.39 7.60 -1.21
N SER A 47 14.65 7.09 -2.20
CA SER A 47 14.16 5.72 -2.27
C SER A 47 13.98 5.29 -3.72
N ASN A 48 14.18 4.00 -4.03
CA ASN A 48 13.99 3.46 -5.37
C ASN A 48 12.58 3.69 -5.92
N TRP A 49 11.56 3.77 -5.07
CA TRP A 49 10.19 4.09 -5.49
C TRP A 49 10.01 5.50 -6.02
N GLN A 50 11.02 6.36 -5.88
CA GLN A 50 11.05 7.72 -6.45
C GLN A 50 11.81 7.78 -7.78
N ILE A 51 12.38 6.64 -8.23
CA ILE A 51 13.00 6.51 -9.55
C ILE A 51 11.89 6.16 -10.55
N HIS A 52 11.42 7.13 -11.30
CA HIS A 52 10.37 6.92 -12.29
C HIS A 52 10.59 7.79 -13.55
N ARG A 53 9.85 7.46 -14.60
CA ARG A 53 9.84 8.17 -15.88
C ARG A 53 8.72 9.22 -15.89
N PRO A 54 8.92 10.43 -16.47
CA PRO A 54 10.17 10.87 -17.09
C PRO A 54 11.26 11.25 -16.10
N GLN A 55 10.92 11.78 -14.92
CA GLN A 55 11.84 12.11 -13.81
C GLN A 55 11.07 12.24 -12.50
N ALA A 56 11.80 12.24 -11.37
CA ALA A 56 11.22 12.51 -10.07
C ALA A 56 10.68 13.95 -9.98
N VAL A 57 9.49 14.11 -9.41
CA VAL A 57 8.91 15.42 -9.06
C VAL A 57 9.37 15.80 -7.65
N TRP A 58 9.96 16.97 -7.52
CA TRP A 58 10.44 17.48 -6.24
C TRP A 58 9.37 18.34 -5.59
N ILE A 59 8.85 17.91 -4.44
CA ILE A 59 7.79 18.59 -3.71
C ILE A 59 8.37 19.61 -2.76
N ASP A 60 7.79 20.82 -2.71
CA ASP A 60 8.14 21.91 -1.79
C ASP A 60 7.31 21.86 -0.51
N ARG A 61 5.99 21.72 -0.63
CA ARG A 61 5.05 21.74 0.50
C ARG A 61 3.76 21.00 0.21
N GLY A 62 3.02 20.69 1.30
CA GLY A 62 1.67 20.16 1.26
C GLY A 62 0.76 20.84 2.29
N LYS A 63 -0.52 21.02 1.95
CA LYS A 63 -1.56 21.54 2.84
C LYS A 63 -2.93 21.01 2.42
N GLY A 64 -3.67 20.47 3.35
CA GLY A 64 -4.99 19.92 3.05
C GLY A 64 -4.88 18.68 2.16
N SER A 65 -5.62 18.68 1.06
CA SER A 65 -5.57 17.67 0.00
C SER A 65 -4.56 17.99 -1.10
N HIS A 66 -3.77 19.07 -0.98
CA HIS A 66 -2.94 19.59 -2.04
C HIS A 66 -1.44 19.56 -1.71
N ILE A 67 -0.62 19.41 -2.75
CA ILE A 67 0.82 19.58 -2.73
C ILE A 67 1.27 20.58 -3.79
N TRP A 68 2.43 21.19 -3.57
CA TRP A 68 3.09 22.08 -4.54
C TRP A 68 4.50 21.58 -4.78
N ASP A 69 4.86 21.46 -6.04
CA ASP A 69 6.23 21.15 -6.40
C ASP A 69 7.15 22.38 -6.33
N VAL A 70 8.45 22.16 -6.56
CA VAL A 70 9.46 23.24 -6.55
C VAL A 70 9.37 24.15 -7.76
N ASP A 71 8.62 23.77 -8.78
CA ASP A 71 8.35 24.57 -9.99
C ASP A 71 7.10 25.46 -9.81
N GLY A 72 6.38 25.30 -8.67
CA GLY A 72 5.19 26.08 -8.32
C GLY A 72 3.88 25.48 -8.83
N ASN A 73 3.91 24.31 -9.43
CA ASN A 73 2.69 23.62 -9.83
C ASN A 73 1.92 23.08 -8.62
N GLU A 74 0.61 23.24 -8.63
CA GLU A 74 -0.31 22.75 -7.61
C GLU A 74 -1.01 21.49 -8.07
N PHE A 75 -1.07 20.49 -7.17
CA PHE A 75 -1.73 19.22 -7.43
C PHE A 75 -2.67 18.83 -6.29
N VAL A 76 -3.81 18.24 -6.63
CA VAL A 76 -4.56 17.38 -5.70
C VAL A 76 -3.73 16.14 -5.43
N ASP A 77 -3.39 15.87 -4.18
CA ASP A 77 -2.53 14.73 -3.79
C ASP A 77 -3.36 13.46 -3.57
N LEU A 78 -3.62 12.72 -4.63
CA LEU A 78 -4.18 11.37 -4.56
C LEU A 78 -3.11 10.27 -4.44
N HIS A 79 -1.83 10.61 -4.40
CA HIS A 79 -0.74 9.68 -4.07
C HIS A 79 -0.75 9.32 -2.58
N GLY A 80 -0.97 10.33 -1.72
CA GLY A 80 -1.06 10.15 -0.27
C GLY A 80 0.13 9.44 0.36
N GLY A 81 1.34 9.54 -0.22
CA GLY A 81 2.56 8.91 0.29
C GLY A 81 2.47 7.37 0.34
N TYR A 82 1.92 6.72 -0.67
CA TYR A 82 1.67 5.27 -0.72
C TYR A 82 0.75 4.77 0.42
N GLY A 83 -0.20 5.61 0.86
CA GLY A 83 -1.17 5.27 1.90
C GLY A 83 -0.83 5.78 3.30
N VAL A 84 0.02 6.80 3.40
CA VAL A 84 0.39 7.45 4.67
C VAL A 84 -0.62 8.54 5.06
N ASN A 85 -1.02 9.39 4.12
CA ASN A 85 -1.70 10.66 4.38
C ASN A 85 -3.23 10.56 4.45
N ALA A 86 -3.78 9.59 5.18
CA ALA A 86 -5.23 9.51 5.44
C ALA A 86 -5.76 10.77 6.14
N VAL A 87 -4.94 11.44 6.92
CA VAL A 87 -5.27 12.73 7.59
C VAL A 87 -5.10 13.95 6.68
N GLY A 88 -4.48 13.80 5.50
CA GLY A 88 -4.09 14.90 4.62
C GLY A 88 -2.86 15.66 5.13
N HIS A 89 -2.43 16.67 4.36
CA HIS A 89 -1.23 17.44 4.68
C HIS A 89 -1.49 18.50 5.72
N ALA A 90 -0.55 18.62 6.67
CA ALA A 90 -0.57 19.65 7.72
C ALA A 90 -1.93 19.74 8.46
N HIS A 91 -2.55 18.59 8.77
CA HIS A 91 -3.82 18.58 9.49
C HIS A 91 -3.69 19.30 10.84
N PRO A 92 -4.60 20.24 11.19
CA PRO A 92 -4.43 21.10 12.39
C PRO A 92 -4.24 20.33 13.69
N ALA A 93 -4.95 19.21 13.89
CA ALA A 93 -4.80 18.39 15.09
C ALA A 93 -3.39 17.76 15.20
N VAL A 94 -2.88 17.21 14.10
CA VAL A 94 -1.54 16.62 14.06
C VAL A 94 -0.47 17.68 14.21
N VAL A 95 -0.58 18.82 13.51
CA VAL A 95 0.36 19.96 13.65
C VAL A 95 0.42 20.46 15.10
N ARG A 96 -0.74 20.61 15.76
CA ARG A 96 -0.81 21.00 17.18
C ARG A 96 -0.09 19.99 18.07
N ALA A 97 -0.44 18.70 17.96
CA ALA A 97 0.14 17.63 18.78
C ALA A 97 1.67 17.53 18.62
N VAL A 98 2.15 17.58 17.37
CA VAL A 98 3.58 17.54 17.04
C VAL A 98 4.30 18.78 17.58
N SER A 99 3.76 19.99 17.35
CA SER A 99 4.35 21.25 17.79
C SER A 99 4.45 21.33 19.32
N ASP A 100 3.42 20.89 20.03
CA ASP A 100 3.41 20.85 21.48
C ASP A 100 4.40 19.82 22.04
N ARG A 101 4.52 18.67 21.35
CA ARG A 101 5.49 17.64 21.76
C ARG A 101 6.92 18.08 21.52
N VAL A 102 7.24 18.73 20.40
CA VAL A 102 8.60 19.25 20.12
C VAL A 102 9.07 20.19 21.21
N ARG A 103 8.20 21.06 21.75
CA ARG A 103 8.53 21.98 22.86
C ARG A 103 8.84 21.26 24.18
N ARG A 104 8.38 20.02 24.35
CA ARG A 104 8.55 19.19 25.56
C ARG A 104 9.65 18.13 25.40
N GLY A 105 10.25 18.02 24.22
CA GLY A 105 11.26 17.04 23.87
C GLY A 105 10.70 15.90 22.97
N THR A 106 11.57 15.39 22.11
CA THR A 106 11.20 14.47 21.01
C THR A 106 11.67 13.04 21.25
N HIS A 107 12.67 12.83 22.14
CA HIS A 107 13.24 11.51 22.39
C HIS A 107 13.85 11.44 23.80
N PHE A 108 13.49 10.40 24.56
CA PHE A 108 13.92 10.22 25.94
C PHE A 108 14.50 8.82 26.22
N ALA A 109 14.45 7.88 25.26
CA ALA A 109 14.65 6.45 25.48
C ALA A 109 13.76 5.90 26.64
N GLN A 110 12.64 6.55 26.89
CA GLN A 110 11.61 6.20 27.88
C GLN A 110 10.22 6.44 27.29
N PRO A 111 9.21 5.64 27.67
CA PRO A 111 7.85 5.77 27.16
C PRO A 111 7.17 7.06 27.63
N THR A 112 6.12 7.45 26.89
CA THR A 112 5.20 8.52 27.27
C THR A 112 3.76 7.99 27.30
N GLU A 113 2.86 8.72 27.96
CA GLU A 113 1.44 8.36 28.07
C GLU A 113 0.76 8.21 26.68
N ASP A 114 1.21 9.01 25.68
CA ASP A 114 0.67 8.92 24.33
C ASP A 114 0.80 7.50 23.74
N ALA A 115 1.85 6.75 24.09
CA ALA A 115 2.02 5.35 23.66
C ALA A 115 0.96 4.42 24.25
N ILE A 116 0.54 4.66 25.48
CA ILE A 116 -0.55 3.89 26.13
C ILE A 116 -1.86 4.14 25.37
N VAL A 117 -2.21 5.41 25.15
CA VAL A 117 -3.44 5.79 24.44
C VAL A 117 -3.48 5.21 23.02
N VAL A 118 -2.36 5.23 22.30
CA VAL A 118 -2.27 4.63 20.96
C VAL A 118 -2.47 3.12 21.04
N ALA A 119 -1.83 2.42 21.97
CA ALA A 119 -1.97 0.97 22.13
C ALA A 119 -3.41 0.56 22.49
N GLU A 120 -4.06 1.28 23.40
CA GLU A 120 -5.46 1.06 23.78
C GLU A 120 -6.40 1.25 22.58
N GLU A 121 -6.18 2.29 21.77
CA GLU A 121 -6.98 2.55 20.57
C GLU A 121 -6.76 1.47 19.49
N LEU A 122 -5.52 0.99 19.32
CA LEU A 122 -5.23 -0.12 18.41
C LEU A 122 -5.86 -1.43 18.90
N ALA A 123 -5.82 -1.70 20.20
CA ALA A 123 -6.48 -2.88 20.79
C ALA A 123 -7.98 -2.84 20.55
N ARG A 124 -8.61 -1.69 20.75
CA ARG A 124 -10.04 -1.49 20.48
C ARG A 124 -10.40 -1.69 19.01
N ARG A 125 -9.54 -1.21 18.08
CA ARG A 125 -9.82 -1.28 16.62
C ARG A 125 -9.61 -2.67 16.04
N PHE A 126 -8.56 -3.37 16.45
CA PHE A 126 -8.13 -4.63 15.84
C PHE A 126 -8.48 -5.88 16.67
N GLY A 127 -8.94 -5.71 17.91
CA GLY A 127 -9.32 -6.82 18.79
C GLY A 127 -8.13 -7.64 19.31
N LEU A 128 -6.90 -7.13 19.22
CA LEU A 128 -5.69 -7.74 19.76
C LEU A 128 -5.23 -6.99 21.01
N PRO A 129 -4.98 -7.67 22.15
CA PRO A 129 -4.83 -7.02 23.45
C PRO A 129 -3.50 -6.31 23.67
N SER A 130 -2.42 -6.72 23.01
CA SER A 130 -1.06 -6.25 23.31
C SER A 130 -0.33 -5.73 22.07
N TRP A 131 0.38 -4.58 22.22
CA TRP A 131 1.04 -3.87 21.15
C TRP A 131 2.45 -3.43 21.51
N ARG A 132 3.33 -3.40 20.51
CA ARG A 132 4.66 -2.78 20.54
C ARG A 132 4.81 -1.85 19.34
N PHE A 133 5.73 -0.90 19.45
CA PHE A 133 5.98 0.09 18.43
C PHE A 133 7.33 -0.09 17.76
N GLY A 134 7.41 0.31 16.48
CA GLY A 134 8.59 0.42 15.66
C GLY A 134 8.54 1.70 14.84
N ASN A 135 9.37 1.83 13.81
CA ASN A 135 9.48 3.04 13.00
C ASN A 135 9.03 2.83 11.55
N SER A 136 8.97 1.58 11.10
CA SER A 136 8.61 1.23 9.72
C SER A 136 7.83 -0.08 9.65
N GLY A 137 7.06 -0.24 8.57
CA GLY A 137 6.39 -1.51 8.28
C GLY A 137 7.37 -2.68 8.13
N THR A 138 8.58 -2.42 7.63
CA THR A 138 9.66 -3.43 7.52
C THR A 138 10.04 -3.97 8.90
N GLU A 139 10.20 -3.11 9.91
CA GLU A 139 10.47 -3.54 11.29
C GLU A 139 9.31 -4.36 11.84
N ALA A 140 8.06 -3.91 11.68
CA ALA A 140 6.89 -4.64 12.18
C ALA A 140 6.75 -6.03 11.54
N THR A 141 7.00 -6.18 10.25
CA THR A 141 6.93 -7.48 9.58
C THR A 141 8.13 -8.38 9.89
N MET A 142 9.30 -7.78 10.12
CA MET A 142 10.47 -8.50 10.63
C MET A 142 10.20 -9.08 12.01
N ASP A 143 9.66 -8.29 12.93
CA ASP A 143 9.24 -8.72 14.25
C ASP A 143 8.18 -9.85 14.18
N ALA A 144 7.22 -9.74 13.24
CA ALA A 144 6.20 -10.78 13.04
C ALA A 144 6.81 -12.11 12.63
N VAL A 145 7.76 -12.12 11.69
CA VAL A 145 8.46 -13.34 11.26
C VAL A 145 9.28 -13.94 12.41
N HIS A 146 9.98 -13.12 13.20
CA HIS A 146 10.73 -13.57 14.35
C HIS A 146 9.82 -14.15 15.44
N LEU A 147 8.69 -13.48 15.73
CA LEU A 147 7.72 -13.99 16.71
C LEU A 147 7.09 -15.31 16.26
N MET A 148 6.71 -15.45 14.99
CA MET A 148 6.21 -16.72 14.46
C MET A 148 7.20 -17.86 14.71
N ARG A 149 8.49 -17.64 14.43
CA ARG A 149 9.56 -18.61 14.66
C ARG A 149 9.81 -18.88 16.15
N ALA A 150 9.85 -17.83 16.96
CA ALA A 150 10.10 -17.95 18.40
C ALA A 150 8.99 -18.73 19.13
N VAL A 151 7.73 -18.42 18.84
CA VAL A 151 6.57 -19.06 19.47
C VAL A 151 6.43 -20.52 19.08
N THR A 152 6.66 -20.85 17.80
CA THR A 152 6.44 -22.20 17.29
C THR A 152 7.67 -23.11 17.35
N GLY A 153 8.88 -22.53 17.48
CA GLY A 153 10.15 -23.25 17.38
C GLY A 153 10.42 -23.81 15.96
N ARG A 154 9.78 -23.25 14.92
CA ARG A 154 9.88 -23.69 13.52
C ARG A 154 10.51 -22.59 12.67
N ASP A 155 11.05 -22.96 11.50
CA ASP A 155 11.84 -22.03 10.67
C ASP A 155 11.11 -21.50 9.44
N LEU A 156 10.25 -22.33 8.82
CA LEU A 156 9.62 -21.96 7.54
C LEU A 156 8.49 -20.94 7.74
N ILE A 157 8.42 -20.00 6.84
CA ILE A 157 7.26 -19.10 6.71
C ILE A 157 6.58 -19.28 5.37
N VAL A 158 5.29 -18.99 5.30
CA VAL A 158 4.51 -18.91 4.06
C VAL A 158 4.19 -17.46 3.77
N LYS A 159 4.34 -17.04 2.53
CA LYS A 159 3.84 -15.76 2.03
C LYS A 159 3.09 -15.94 0.71
N VAL A 160 2.35 -14.93 0.30
CA VAL A 160 1.63 -14.92 -0.98
C VAL A 160 2.54 -14.36 -2.08
N GLU A 161 2.45 -14.96 -3.28
CA GLU A 161 3.13 -14.51 -4.50
C GLU A 161 2.79 -13.04 -4.82
N GLY A 162 3.81 -12.22 -5.08
CA GLY A 162 3.65 -10.82 -5.46
C GLY A 162 3.36 -9.86 -4.29
N THR A 163 3.15 -10.35 -3.05
CA THR A 163 2.95 -9.46 -1.89
C THR A 163 4.25 -8.83 -1.41
N TYR A 164 4.16 -7.58 -0.94
CA TYR A 164 5.29 -6.81 -0.40
C TYR A 164 5.13 -6.60 1.10
N HIS A 165 6.11 -7.02 1.88
CA HIS A 165 6.11 -6.95 3.35
C HIS A 165 7.31 -6.20 3.94
N GLY A 166 7.86 -5.24 3.20
CA GLY A 166 9.12 -4.58 3.58
C GLY A 166 10.33 -5.20 2.88
N HIS A 167 11.54 -4.75 3.26
CA HIS A 167 12.76 -5.08 2.52
C HIS A 167 13.80 -5.87 3.33
N HIS A 168 13.34 -6.67 4.32
CA HIS A 168 14.20 -7.64 4.99
C HIS A 168 14.19 -8.99 4.25
N ASP A 169 15.26 -9.74 4.36
CA ASP A 169 15.54 -10.93 3.55
C ASP A 169 14.41 -11.97 3.55
N SER A 170 13.81 -12.24 4.72
CA SER A 170 12.77 -13.29 4.86
C SER A 170 11.50 -13.02 4.04
N VAL A 171 11.24 -11.79 3.62
CA VAL A 171 10.02 -11.42 2.86
C VAL A 171 10.33 -10.86 1.47
N GLN A 172 11.60 -10.57 1.18
CA GLN A 172 12.07 -10.19 -0.16
C GLN A 172 12.21 -11.43 -1.07
N VAL A 173 11.16 -12.23 -1.09
CA VAL A 173 11.03 -13.47 -1.86
C VAL A 173 9.77 -13.37 -2.71
N SER A 174 9.89 -13.57 -4.01
CA SER A 174 8.78 -13.59 -4.99
C SER A 174 7.88 -12.33 -4.91
N VAL A 175 8.51 -11.14 -4.99
CA VAL A 175 7.82 -9.83 -4.89
C VAL A 175 7.61 -9.19 -6.26
N TYR A 176 8.68 -9.02 -7.06
CA TYR A 176 8.65 -8.30 -8.34
C TYR A 176 9.10 -9.16 -9.51
N GLN A 177 8.96 -10.48 -9.40
CA GLN A 177 9.35 -11.42 -10.43
C GLN A 177 8.53 -11.25 -11.71
N LEU A 178 9.19 -11.50 -12.83
CA LEU A 178 8.52 -11.66 -14.12
C LEU A 178 7.80 -13.01 -14.15
N ILE A 179 6.85 -13.16 -15.08
CA ILE A 179 6.01 -14.36 -15.16
C ILE A 179 6.83 -15.65 -15.36
N GLU A 180 7.95 -15.56 -16.06
CA GLU A 180 8.86 -16.67 -16.34
C GLU A 180 9.61 -17.16 -15.10
N GLU A 181 9.72 -16.31 -14.07
CA GLU A 181 10.45 -16.59 -12.83
C GLU A 181 9.55 -17.16 -11.72
N LEU A 182 8.25 -17.15 -11.93
CA LEU A 182 7.26 -17.52 -10.90
C LEU A 182 7.09 -19.04 -10.74
N GLY A 183 7.45 -19.84 -11.74
CA GLY A 183 7.19 -21.27 -11.74
C GLY A 183 5.70 -21.61 -11.94
N PRO A 184 5.29 -22.87 -11.66
CA PRO A 184 3.90 -23.32 -11.85
C PRO A 184 2.91 -22.54 -10.97
N SER A 185 1.73 -22.20 -11.52
CA SER A 185 0.72 -21.37 -10.82
C SER A 185 0.22 -21.98 -9.50
N LYS A 186 0.10 -23.29 -9.42
CA LYS A 186 -0.32 -24.00 -8.20
C LYS A 186 0.82 -24.30 -7.22
N ARG A 187 2.08 -24.08 -7.62
CA ARG A 187 3.27 -24.27 -6.80
C ARG A 187 4.34 -23.24 -7.18
N PRO A 188 4.13 -21.97 -6.86
CA PRO A 188 5.07 -20.91 -7.18
C PRO A 188 6.47 -21.20 -6.62
N TRP A 189 7.49 -20.73 -7.32
CA TRP A 189 8.85 -20.82 -6.84
C TRP A 189 9.16 -19.70 -5.84
N SER A 190 9.99 -20.03 -4.85
CA SER A 190 10.63 -19.02 -4.00
C SER A 190 11.85 -18.46 -4.74
N ALA A 191 11.78 -17.18 -5.11
CA ALA A 191 12.85 -16.50 -5.84
C ALA A 191 13.27 -15.21 -5.13
N PRO A 192 14.57 -14.89 -5.01
CA PRO A 192 15.00 -13.64 -4.36
C PRO A 192 14.53 -12.43 -5.18
N ALA A 193 13.95 -11.43 -4.52
CA ALA A 193 13.45 -10.21 -5.17
C ALA A 193 14.58 -9.23 -5.57
N SER A 194 15.76 -9.38 -5.01
CA SER A 194 16.94 -8.57 -5.33
C SER A 194 18.23 -9.33 -5.08
N SER A 195 19.32 -8.81 -5.63
CA SER A 195 20.66 -9.32 -5.33
C SER A 195 21.04 -9.13 -3.86
N GLY A 196 21.84 -10.02 -3.32
CA GLY A 196 22.34 -9.96 -1.93
C GLY A 196 21.53 -10.79 -0.93
N ILE A 197 20.40 -11.35 -1.32
CA ILE A 197 19.61 -12.25 -0.47
C ILE A 197 20.21 -13.66 -0.54
N PRO A 198 20.67 -14.25 0.59
CA PRO A 198 21.24 -15.58 0.60
C PRO A 198 20.22 -16.67 0.22
N SER A 199 20.62 -17.66 -0.58
CA SER A 199 19.76 -18.78 -0.96
C SER A 199 19.18 -19.52 0.26
N ALA A 200 19.98 -19.69 1.31
CA ALA A 200 19.52 -20.30 2.55
C ALA A 200 18.36 -19.57 3.21
N ILE A 201 18.24 -18.24 3.05
CA ILE A 201 17.09 -17.48 3.53
C ILE A 201 15.89 -17.66 2.61
N VAL A 202 16.12 -17.65 1.28
CA VAL A 202 15.05 -17.88 0.28
C VAL A 202 14.37 -19.23 0.51
N GLU A 203 15.15 -20.27 0.81
CA GLU A 203 14.65 -21.63 1.08
C GLU A 203 13.76 -21.73 2.33
N LEU A 204 13.85 -20.77 3.26
CA LEU A 204 13.00 -20.69 4.45
C LEU A 204 11.65 -20.01 4.20
N THR A 205 11.41 -19.49 2.99
CA THR A 205 10.17 -18.80 2.64
C THR A 205 9.44 -19.55 1.52
N LEU A 206 8.32 -20.16 1.86
CA LEU A 206 7.44 -20.84 0.92
C LEU A 206 6.43 -19.86 0.33
N VAL A 207 6.04 -20.07 -0.92
CA VAL A 207 5.16 -19.16 -1.66
C VAL A 207 3.88 -19.88 -2.09
N THR A 208 2.74 -19.20 -1.95
CA THR A 208 1.42 -19.68 -2.39
C THR A 208 0.73 -18.62 -3.24
N PRO A 209 -0.16 -18.97 -4.19
CA PRO A 209 -0.95 -17.97 -4.90
C PRO A 209 -2.00 -17.32 -3.98
N PHE A 210 -2.42 -16.10 -4.32
CA PHE A 210 -3.55 -15.43 -3.66
C PHE A 210 -4.89 -15.96 -4.18
N ASN A 211 -5.91 -15.96 -3.34
CA ASN A 211 -7.28 -16.34 -3.71
C ASN A 211 -7.46 -17.79 -4.23
N ASP A 212 -6.54 -18.68 -3.90
CA ASP A 212 -6.60 -20.09 -4.26
C ASP A 212 -6.35 -20.99 -3.02
N PRO A 213 -7.40 -21.49 -2.36
CA PRO A 213 -7.27 -22.30 -1.15
C PRO A 213 -6.60 -23.67 -1.37
N GLU A 214 -6.69 -24.26 -2.58
CA GLU A 214 -6.17 -25.59 -2.83
C GLU A 214 -4.65 -25.72 -2.68
N PRO A 215 -3.83 -24.85 -3.32
CA PRO A 215 -2.39 -24.85 -3.12
C PRO A 215 -1.97 -24.58 -1.68
N LEU A 216 -2.69 -23.70 -0.98
CA LEU A 216 -2.41 -23.39 0.43
C LEU A 216 -2.62 -24.63 1.32
N ARG A 217 -3.76 -25.31 1.18
CA ARG A 217 -4.03 -26.56 1.91
C ARG A 217 -3.01 -27.66 1.59
N ALA A 218 -2.66 -27.82 0.30
CA ALA A 218 -1.67 -28.80 -0.12
C ALA A 218 -0.28 -28.50 0.47
N LEU A 219 0.12 -27.23 0.53
CA LEU A 219 1.39 -26.79 1.11
C LEU A 219 1.46 -27.10 2.61
N PHE A 220 0.40 -26.81 3.35
CA PHE A 220 0.33 -27.14 4.80
C PHE A 220 0.21 -28.63 5.06
N ALA A 221 -0.48 -29.39 4.24
CA ALA A 221 -0.52 -30.86 4.34
C ALA A 221 0.87 -31.48 4.15
N ASP A 222 1.70 -30.94 3.26
CA ASP A 222 3.07 -31.43 2.99
C ASP A 222 4.09 -30.95 4.05
N ARG A 223 4.07 -29.67 4.42
CA ARG A 223 5.12 -29.02 5.20
C ARG A 223 4.63 -28.39 6.53
N GLY A 224 3.36 -28.54 6.90
CA GLY A 224 2.77 -27.82 8.03
C GLY A 224 3.49 -28.01 9.37
N LYS A 225 4.21 -29.13 9.56
CA LYS A 225 5.01 -29.39 10.78
C LYS A 225 6.23 -28.49 10.91
N ASP A 226 6.74 -27.98 9.79
CA ASP A 226 7.95 -27.17 9.72
C ASP A 226 7.60 -25.67 9.60
N ILE A 227 6.33 -25.33 9.31
CA ILE A 227 5.87 -23.96 9.08
C ILE A 227 5.60 -23.27 10.41
N ALA A 228 6.35 -22.20 10.68
CA ALA A 228 6.17 -21.30 11.83
C ALA A 228 4.89 -20.45 11.69
N GLY A 229 4.61 -19.96 10.51
CA GLY A 229 3.44 -19.14 10.23
C GLY A 229 3.31 -18.68 8.79
N MET A 230 2.19 -18.01 8.53
CA MET A 230 1.89 -17.35 7.27
C MET A 230 1.79 -15.84 7.50
N ILE A 231 2.55 -15.06 6.70
CA ILE A 231 2.38 -13.62 6.59
C ILE A 231 1.71 -13.27 5.26
N MET A 232 0.69 -12.43 5.28
CA MET A 232 -0.02 -12.03 4.07
C MET A 232 -0.59 -10.62 4.17
N GLU A 233 -0.67 -9.94 3.03
CA GLU A 233 -1.59 -8.81 2.87
C GLU A 233 -3.01 -9.39 2.79
N PRO A 234 -3.94 -9.04 3.69
CA PRO A 234 -5.31 -9.58 3.64
C PRO A 234 -6.10 -9.07 2.42
N VAL A 235 -5.70 -7.95 1.87
CA VAL A 235 -6.01 -7.45 0.53
C VAL A 235 -4.68 -7.15 -0.13
N MET A 236 -4.39 -7.70 -1.30
CA MET A 236 -3.17 -7.32 -2.01
C MET A 236 -3.25 -5.85 -2.41
N MET A 237 -2.33 -5.05 -1.90
CA MET A 237 -2.28 -3.59 -2.10
C MET A 237 -1.01 -3.13 -2.82
N ASN A 238 -0.14 -4.07 -3.21
CA ASN A 238 1.11 -3.78 -3.91
C ASN A 238 1.12 -4.32 -5.35
N ALA A 239 0.01 -4.94 -5.77
CA ALA A 239 -0.26 -5.41 -7.13
C ALA A 239 -1.65 -4.93 -7.58
N GLY A 240 -1.85 -3.62 -7.66
CA GLY A 240 -3.18 -3.02 -7.72
C GLY A 240 -3.92 -3.16 -6.39
N ILE A 241 -5.24 -3.28 -6.43
CA ILE A 241 -6.08 -3.66 -5.28
C ILE A 241 -6.78 -4.97 -5.64
N ILE A 242 -6.39 -6.06 -4.98
CA ILE A 242 -7.01 -7.38 -5.18
C ILE A 242 -7.66 -7.81 -3.86
N PRO A 243 -9.00 -7.71 -3.75
CA PRO A 243 -9.71 -8.17 -2.58
C PRO A 243 -9.64 -9.69 -2.41
N PRO A 244 -9.75 -10.22 -1.18
CA PRO A 244 -9.89 -11.64 -0.96
C PRO A 244 -11.23 -12.13 -1.51
N VAL A 245 -11.24 -13.28 -2.19
CA VAL A 245 -12.49 -13.97 -2.52
C VAL A 245 -13.11 -14.57 -1.25
N PRO A 246 -14.43 -14.74 -1.19
CA PRO A 246 -15.08 -15.39 -0.04
C PRO A 246 -14.43 -16.74 0.31
N GLY A 247 -14.11 -16.94 1.58
CA GLY A 247 -13.48 -18.16 2.10
C GLY A 247 -11.94 -18.19 2.03
N TRP A 248 -11.27 -17.21 1.41
CA TRP A 248 -9.81 -17.18 1.32
C TRP A 248 -9.13 -16.88 2.68
N LEU A 249 -9.56 -15.81 3.36
CA LEU A 249 -8.99 -15.44 4.66
C LEU A 249 -9.35 -16.47 5.74
N GLU A 250 -10.56 -17.01 5.69
CA GLU A 250 -11.01 -18.09 6.57
C GLU A 250 -10.16 -19.34 6.36
N CYS A 251 -9.85 -19.70 5.11
CA CYS A 251 -8.96 -20.82 4.79
C CYS A 251 -7.57 -20.61 5.36
N ALA A 252 -6.98 -19.41 5.19
CA ALA A 252 -5.67 -19.10 5.76
C ALA A 252 -5.68 -19.22 7.31
N ARG A 253 -6.74 -18.72 7.96
CA ARG A 253 -6.93 -18.86 9.41
C ARG A 253 -7.07 -20.33 9.85
N GLU A 254 -7.87 -21.10 9.13
CA GLU A 254 -8.15 -22.51 9.44
C GLU A 254 -6.91 -23.37 9.33
N VAL A 255 -6.22 -23.34 8.18
CA VAL A 255 -5.03 -24.18 7.96
C VAL A 255 -3.87 -23.84 8.90
N THR A 256 -3.65 -22.55 9.21
CA THR A 256 -2.62 -22.16 10.17
C THR A 256 -2.94 -22.73 11.56
N ARG A 257 -4.19 -22.60 12.03
CA ARG A 257 -4.63 -23.12 13.32
C ARG A 257 -4.55 -24.65 13.39
N GLU A 258 -4.98 -25.37 12.36
CA GLU A 258 -4.93 -26.84 12.30
C GLU A 258 -3.52 -27.39 12.44
N HIS A 259 -2.51 -26.66 11.95
CA HIS A 259 -1.11 -27.08 11.97
C HIS A 259 -0.30 -26.44 13.11
N GLY A 260 -0.94 -25.66 13.99
CA GLY A 260 -0.25 -24.95 15.08
C GLY A 260 0.77 -23.93 14.57
N ALA A 261 0.51 -23.34 13.42
CA ALA A 261 1.25 -22.23 12.83
C ALA A 261 0.51 -20.91 13.10
N LEU A 262 1.23 -19.78 13.09
CA LEU A 262 0.63 -18.47 13.33
C LEU A 262 0.21 -17.80 12.01
N LEU A 263 -0.86 -17.00 12.06
CA LEU A 263 -1.28 -16.13 10.97
C LEU A 263 -0.94 -14.68 11.30
N ALA A 264 -0.17 -14.01 10.43
CA ALA A 264 0.11 -12.59 10.51
C ALA A 264 -0.55 -11.85 9.35
N PHE A 265 -1.35 -10.81 9.65
CA PHE A 265 -1.83 -9.87 8.65
C PHE A 265 -0.91 -8.65 8.58
N ASP A 266 -0.36 -8.43 7.40
CA ASP A 266 0.27 -7.17 7.06
C ASP A 266 -0.79 -6.15 6.67
N GLU A 267 -1.17 -5.34 7.61
CA GLU A 267 -2.14 -4.26 7.46
C GLU A 267 -1.46 -2.89 7.28
N VAL A 268 -0.20 -2.86 6.87
CA VAL A 268 0.56 -1.62 6.66
C VAL A 268 -0.11 -0.71 5.64
N LYS A 269 -0.81 -1.25 4.65
CA LYS A 269 -1.58 -0.47 3.67
C LYS A 269 -3.08 -0.45 3.91
N THR A 270 -3.63 -1.46 4.56
CA THR A 270 -5.07 -1.60 4.82
C THR A 270 -5.50 -1.00 6.15
N GLY A 271 -4.61 -1.08 7.15
CA GLY A 271 -4.87 -0.57 8.49
C GLY A 271 -5.21 0.92 8.49
N SER A 272 -6.35 1.27 9.12
CA SER A 272 -6.89 2.63 9.21
C SER A 272 -7.19 3.33 7.87
N THR A 273 -7.12 2.63 6.74
CA THR A 273 -7.44 3.21 5.41
C THR A 273 -8.73 2.64 4.83
N ILE A 274 -8.93 1.33 4.91
CA ILE A 274 -10.13 0.68 4.34
C ILE A 274 -11.25 0.52 5.37
N HIS A 275 -10.93 0.59 6.64
CA HIS A 275 -11.85 0.49 7.78
C HIS A 275 -11.08 0.92 9.05
N PRO A 276 -11.75 1.42 10.12
CA PRO A 276 -11.07 1.75 11.39
C PRO A 276 -10.16 0.64 11.93
N GLY A 277 -10.61 -0.61 11.90
CA GLY A 277 -9.86 -1.82 12.28
C GLY A 277 -9.31 -2.60 11.09
N GLY A 278 -8.98 -1.92 9.98
CA GLY A 278 -8.35 -2.51 8.81
C GLY A 278 -9.16 -3.64 8.16
N ALA A 279 -8.46 -4.53 7.46
CA ALA A 279 -9.04 -5.72 6.87
C ALA A 279 -9.49 -6.73 7.91
N THR A 280 -8.80 -6.81 9.05
CA THR A 280 -9.19 -7.67 10.19
C THR A 280 -10.64 -7.45 10.57
N ALA A 281 -11.06 -6.22 10.86
CA ALA A 281 -12.43 -5.91 11.22
C ALA A 281 -13.38 -5.95 10.01
N ARG A 282 -12.93 -5.50 8.83
CA ARG A 282 -13.75 -5.44 7.63
C ARG A 282 -14.22 -6.82 7.15
N PHE A 283 -13.35 -7.82 7.22
CA PHE A 283 -13.64 -9.18 6.74
C PHE A 283 -13.94 -10.16 7.88
N GLY A 284 -13.82 -9.74 9.14
CA GLY A 284 -14.19 -10.55 10.31
C GLY A 284 -13.25 -11.73 10.59
N VAL A 285 -12.02 -11.72 10.07
CA VAL A 285 -11.01 -12.74 10.34
C VAL A 285 -9.90 -12.14 11.19
N THR A 286 -9.75 -12.62 12.43
CA THR A 286 -8.71 -12.14 13.34
C THR A 286 -7.46 -13.03 13.24
N PRO A 287 -6.29 -12.47 12.86
CA PRO A 287 -5.02 -13.18 12.86
C PRO A 287 -4.43 -13.27 14.28
N ASP A 288 -3.31 -13.96 14.42
CA ASP A 288 -2.54 -13.99 15.67
C ASP A 288 -1.67 -12.73 15.82
N ILE A 289 -1.26 -12.13 14.70
CA ILE A 289 -0.39 -10.95 14.62
C ILE A 289 -0.94 -9.97 13.59
N VAL A 290 -0.90 -8.68 13.92
CA VAL A 290 -1.16 -7.56 12.97
C VAL A 290 0.04 -6.64 12.91
N CYS A 291 0.49 -6.32 11.70
CA CYS A 291 1.53 -5.32 11.43
C CYS A 291 0.90 -4.04 10.89
N LEU A 292 1.20 -2.90 11.50
CA LEU A 292 0.71 -1.57 11.11
C LEU A 292 1.86 -0.60 10.88
N ALA A 293 1.64 0.38 10.00
CA ALA A 293 2.49 1.56 9.79
C ALA A 293 1.69 2.64 9.04
N LYS A 294 2.38 3.51 8.30
CA LYS A 294 1.79 4.49 7.36
C LYS A 294 0.68 5.35 7.99
N ALA A 295 -0.58 5.08 7.64
CA ALA A 295 -1.72 5.94 8.02
C ALA A 295 -1.88 6.14 9.54
N MET A 296 -1.50 5.14 10.36
CA MET A 296 -1.57 5.27 11.81
C MET A 296 -0.71 6.39 12.38
N GLY A 297 0.38 6.73 11.69
CA GLY A 297 1.35 7.74 12.15
C GLY A 297 0.96 9.18 11.83
N GLY A 298 -0.13 9.43 11.12
CA GLY A 298 -0.56 10.80 10.79
C GLY A 298 0.49 11.59 9.97
N GLY A 299 1.30 10.91 9.16
CA GLY A 299 2.39 11.50 8.38
C GLY A 299 3.77 11.43 9.05
N ILE A 300 3.87 11.00 10.30
CA ILE A 300 5.14 10.78 11.00
C ILE A 300 5.49 9.30 10.99
N SER A 301 6.79 9.00 10.74
CA SER A 301 7.29 7.63 10.68
C SER A 301 7.04 6.90 12.01
N THR A 302 6.20 5.88 11.96
CA THR A 302 5.93 4.96 13.07
C THR A 302 5.32 3.66 12.55
N ALA A 303 5.44 2.60 13.33
CA ALA A 303 4.83 1.32 13.09
C ALA A 303 4.39 0.68 14.40
N ALA A 304 3.54 -0.33 14.31
CA ALA A 304 3.14 -1.14 15.45
C ALA A 304 3.01 -2.61 15.04
N ILE A 305 3.30 -3.49 15.99
CA ILE A 305 2.97 -4.90 15.94
C ILE A 305 2.05 -5.23 17.11
N GLY A 306 0.90 -5.82 16.81
CA GLY A 306 -0.06 -6.28 17.79
C GLY A 306 -0.24 -7.79 17.70
N GLY A 307 -0.54 -8.43 18.82
CA GLY A 307 -0.74 -9.86 18.83
C GLY A 307 -1.62 -10.34 19.98
N THR A 308 -1.93 -11.65 19.95
CA THR A 308 -2.59 -12.35 21.03
C THR A 308 -1.71 -12.34 22.31
N GLU A 309 -2.30 -12.59 23.46
CA GLU A 309 -1.54 -12.68 24.73
C GLU A 309 -0.43 -13.72 24.63
N GLU A 310 -0.71 -14.88 24.06
CA GLU A 310 0.28 -15.95 23.86
C GLU A 310 1.48 -15.48 23.05
N VAL A 311 1.26 -14.83 21.90
CA VAL A 311 2.34 -14.33 21.04
C VAL A 311 3.14 -13.23 21.74
N MET A 312 2.44 -12.27 22.32
CA MET A 312 3.10 -11.09 22.91
C MET A 312 3.74 -11.38 24.29
N SER A 313 3.44 -12.51 24.93
CA SER A 313 4.17 -12.95 26.13
C SER A 313 5.65 -13.18 25.83
N PHE A 314 6.00 -13.67 24.66
CA PHE A 314 7.41 -13.83 24.24
C PHE A 314 8.20 -12.51 24.22
N VAL A 315 7.52 -11.42 23.93
CA VAL A 315 8.12 -10.07 24.02
C VAL A 315 8.16 -9.60 25.48
N ALA A 316 7.07 -9.82 26.24
CA ALA A 316 6.95 -9.36 27.61
C ALA A 316 7.96 -10.08 28.54
N ASP A 317 8.19 -11.37 28.34
CA ASP A 317 9.07 -12.22 29.12
C ASP A 317 10.54 -12.16 28.64
N GLY A 318 10.82 -11.43 27.57
CA GLY A 318 12.17 -11.28 27.01
C GLY A 318 12.67 -12.50 26.24
N ALA A 319 11.82 -13.46 25.91
CA ALA A 319 12.16 -14.57 25.02
C ALA A 319 12.41 -14.11 23.57
N TYR A 320 11.80 -13.03 23.18
CA TYR A 320 12.09 -12.27 21.97
C TYR A 320 12.42 -10.81 22.32
N GLU A 321 13.62 -10.35 21.98
CA GLU A 321 14.05 -8.97 22.17
C GLU A 321 13.54 -8.07 21.03
N GLN A 322 12.39 -7.41 21.22
CA GLN A 322 11.90 -6.37 20.34
C GLN A 322 12.49 -5.02 20.79
N VAL A 323 13.55 -4.57 20.12
CA VAL A 323 14.33 -3.40 20.51
C VAL A 323 14.45 -2.38 19.37
N GLY A 324 14.59 -1.12 19.73
CA GLY A 324 14.83 -0.02 18.80
C GLY A 324 14.89 1.31 19.54
N THR A 325 15.95 2.07 19.31
CA THR A 325 16.20 3.35 20.02
C THR A 325 15.03 4.35 19.86
N PHE A 326 14.39 4.38 18.70
CA PHE A 326 13.28 5.30 18.40
C PHE A 326 11.89 4.66 18.53
N ASN A 327 11.79 3.42 18.99
CA ASN A 327 10.51 2.72 19.12
C ASN A 327 9.58 3.46 20.09
N GLY A 328 8.37 3.81 19.61
CA GLY A 328 7.41 4.54 20.41
C GLY A 328 7.90 5.92 20.87
N ASN A 329 8.76 6.59 20.07
CA ASN A 329 9.25 7.92 20.44
C ASN A 329 8.10 8.92 20.64
N PRO A 330 8.26 9.88 21.55
CA PRO A 330 7.19 10.79 21.94
C PRO A 330 6.58 11.58 20.79
N LEU A 331 7.38 11.94 19.79
CA LEU A 331 6.91 12.73 18.65
C LEU A 331 5.95 11.91 17.77
N ALA A 332 6.35 10.68 17.43
CA ALA A 332 5.53 9.76 16.63
C ALA A 332 4.25 9.34 17.38
N MET A 333 4.35 9.08 18.69
CA MET A 333 3.18 8.73 19.49
C MET A 333 2.18 9.87 19.63
N ALA A 334 2.64 11.13 19.78
CA ALA A 334 1.74 12.29 19.80
C ALA A 334 1.01 12.46 18.46
N ALA A 335 1.71 12.28 17.34
CA ALA A 335 1.10 12.33 16.01
C ALA A 335 0.09 11.18 15.79
N ALA A 336 0.46 9.95 16.13
CA ALA A 336 -0.40 8.77 16.03
C ALA A 336 -1.65 8.90 16.90
N ARG A 337 -1.50 9.38 18.15
CA ARG A 337 -2.62 9.67 19.04
C ARG A 337 -3.58 10.64 18.38
N ALA A 338 -3.11 11.81 17.93
CA ALA A 338 -3.97 12.79 17.27
C ALA A 338 -4.63 12.23 16.01
N ALA A 339 -3.89 11.50 15.19
CA ALA A 339 -4.44 10.88 13.98
C ALA A 339 -5.57 9.88 14.30
N LEU A 340 -5.33 8.98 15.25
CA LEU A 340 -6.28 7.89 15.55
C LEU A 340 -7.47 8.34 16.40
N THR A 341 -7.27 9.29 17.33
CA THR A 341 -8.35 9.66 18.29
C THR A 341 -9.09 10.95 17.94
N GLU A 342 -8.48 11.86 17.15
CA GLU A 342 -9.08 13.15 16.84
C GLU A 342 -9.48 13.28 15.36
N VAL A 343 -8.80 12.56 14.44
CA VAL A 343 -8.97 12.75 12.99
C VAL A 343 -9.66 11.58 12.32
N LEU A 344 -9.18 10.36 12.51
CA LEU A 344 -9.73 9.15 11.90
C LEU A 344 -10.90 8.60 12.73
N THR A 345 -11.94 9.44 12.85
CA THR A 345 -13.20 9.18 13.56
C THR A 345 -14.21 8.46 12.65
N PRO A 346 -15.35 7.98 13.16
CA PRO A 346 -16.41 7.42 12.32
C PRO A 346 -16.88 8.36 11.20
N GLU A 347 -16.91 9.67 11.45
CA GLU A 347 -17.29 10.69 10.47
C GLU A 347 -16.26 10.77 9.32
N ALA A 348 -14.98 10.59 9.63
CA ALA A 348 -13.91 10.54 8.61
C ALA A 348 -14.14 9.35 7.66
N TYR A 349 -14.51 8.19 8.17
CA TYR A 349 -14.80 7.03 7.32
C TYR A 349 -16.08 7.20 6.50
N ALA A 350 -17.11 7.83 7.05
CA ALA A 350 -18.30 8.19 6.28
C ALA A 350 -17.97 9.20 5.16
N HIS A 351 -17.05 10.13 5.42
CA HIS A 351 -16.55 11.06 4.40
C HIS A 351 -15.77 10.32 3.29
N PHE A 352 -14.88 9.38 3.63
CA PHE A 352 -14.22 8.54 2.64
C PHE A 352 -15.20 7.76 1.77
N ASP A 353 -16.25 7.21 2.39
CA ASP A 353 -17.27 6.44 1.67
C ASP A 353 -18.01 7.32 0.66
N GLY A 354 -18.42 8.54 1.05
CA GLY A 354 -19.06 9.48 0.14
C GLY A 354 -18.19 9.93 -1.04
N LEU A 355 -16.90 10.23 -0.80
CA LEU A 355 -15.96 10.57 -1.86
C LEU A 355 -15.68 9.36 -2.77
N ARG A 356 -15.53 8.17 -2.19
CA ARG A 356 -15.31 6.93 -2.95
C ARG A 356 -16.50 6.61 -3.86
N GLU A 357 -17.72 6.74 -3.38
CA GLU A 357 -18.91 6.48 -4.19
C GLU A 357 -18.97 7.41 -5.40
N THR A 358 -18.69 8.69 -5.22
CA THR A 358 -18.60 9.64 -6.34
C THR A 358 -17.48 9.29 -7.31
N MET A 359 -16.30 8.95 -6.79
CA MET A 359 -15.13 8.57 -7.60
C MET A 359 -15.40 7.32 -8.44
N VAL A 360 -15.92 6.27 -7.80
CA VAL A 360 -16.21 4.98 -8.45
C VAL A 360 -17.29 5.16 -9.51
N GLY A 361 -18.44 5.75 -9.15
CA GLY A 361 -19.54 5.95 -10.09
C GLY A 361 -19.15 6.82 -11.30
N GLY A 362 -18.35 7.88 -11.06
CA GLY A 362 -17.82 8.71 -12.15
C GLY A 362 -16.87 7.95 -13.07
N CYS A 363 -15.95 7.17 -12.51
CA CYS A 363 -15.03 6.35 -13.30
C CYS A 363 -15.76 5.27 -14.11
N GLU A 364 -16.72 4.57 -13.51
CA GLU A 364 -17.51 3.53 -14.19
C GLU A 364 -18.32 4.12 -15.34
N GLY A 365 -18.94 5.29 -15.15
CA GLY A 365 -19.65 6.01 -16.22
C GLY A 365 -18.74 6.37 -17.37
N ILE A 366 -17.54 6.90 -17.12
CA ILE A 366 -16.56 7.24 -18.16
C ILE A 366 -16.07 5.96 -18.88
N ILE A 367 -15.81 4.89 -18.16
CA ILE A 367 -15.40 3.60 -18.74
C ILE A 367 -16.47 3.08 -19.70
N GLU A 368 -17.73 3.13 -19.29
CA GLU A 368 -18.87 2.69 -20.12
C GLU A 368 -19.05 3.59 -21.35
N GLU A 369 -19.07 4.91 -21.16
CA GLU A 369 -19.24 5.91 -22.23
C GLU A 369 -18.19 5.74 -23.34
N HIS A 370 -16.93 5.48 -22.98
CA HIS A 370 -15.82 5.38 -23.91
C HIS A 370 -15.45 3.93 -24.31
N GLY A 371 -16.17 2.94 -23.81
CA GLY A 371 -15.91 1.51 -24.09
C GLY A 371 -14.49 1.09 -23.73
N LEU A 372 -13.96 1.55 -22.58
CA LEU A 372 -12.60 1.21 -22.17
C LEU A 372 -12.53 -0.23 -21.62
N PRO A 373 -11.49 -1.00 -21.94
CA PRO A 373 -11.26 -2.30 -21.32
C PRO A 373 -10.70 -2.11 -19.92
N ALA A 374 -11.52 -1.58 -19.01
CA ALA A 374 -11.10 -1.23 -17.66
C ALA A 374 -12.24 -1.48 -16.67
N HIS A 375 -11.91 -1.55 -15.40
CA HIS A 375 -12.87 -1.57 -14.29
C HIS A 375 -12.28 -0.87 -13.07
N VAL A 376 -13.12 -0.55 -12.09
CA VAL A 376 -12.72 0.13 -10.86
C VAL A 376 -12.74 -0.84 -9.70
N VAL A 377 -11.71 -0.79 -8.85
CA VAL A 377 -11.69 -1.49 -7.56
C VAL A 377 -11.43 -0.46 -6.45
N ALA A 378 -12.29 -0.43 -5.42
CA ALA A 378 -12.13 0.52 -4.33
C ALA A 378 -12.57 -0.05 -2.98
N LEU A 379 -11.83 0.28 -1.93
CA LEU A 379 -12.06 -0.12 -0.55
C LEU A 379 -11.71 1.04 0.40
N GLY A 380 -12.71 1.55 1.13
CA GLY A 380 -12.52 2.67 2.05
C GLY A 380 -11.94 3.90 1.33
N ALA A 381 -10.82 4.43 1.82
CA ALA A 381 -10.14 5.59 1.25
C ALA A 381 -9.30 5.27 0.00
N LYS A 382 -9.21 4.00 -0.41
CA LYS A 382 -8.35 3.56 -1.53
C LYS A 382 -9.14 3.03 -2.69
N GLY A 383 -8.59 3.22 -3.88
CA GLY A 383 -9.10 2.61 -5.10
C GLY A 383 -8.10 2.71 -6.23
N CYS A 384 -8.39 2.04 -7.34
CA CYS A 384 -7.63 2.12 -8.57
C CYS A 384 -8.51 1.84 -9.79
N ILE A 385 -8.09 2.36 -10.92
CA ILE A 385 -8.58 1.93 -12.23
C ILE A 385 -7.66 0.82 -12.71
N VAL A 386 -8.24 -0.31 -13.04
CA VAL A 386 -7.52 -1.47 -13.58
C VAL A 386 -7.80 -1.55 -15.08
N PHE A 387 -6.78 -1.33 -15.90
CA PHE A 387 -6.88 -1.40 -17.37
C PHE A 387 -6.84 -2.85 -17.85
N SER A 388 -7.89 -3.58 -17.52
CA SER A 388 -8.15 -4.96 -17.93
C SER A 388 -9.65 -5.16 -18.06
N ALA A 389 -10.06 -5.86 -19.12
CA ALA A 389 -11.47 -6.24 -19.32
C ALA A 389 -11.95 -7.28 -18.30
N HIS A 390 -11.04 -7.94 -17.61
CA HIS A 390 -11.35 -9.00 -16.65
C HIS A 390 -10.84 -8.61 -15.25
N PRO A 391 -11.59 -8.95 -14.18
CA PRO A 391 -11.12 -8.75 -12.81
C PRO A 391 -9.81 -9.49 -12.56
N ILE A 392 -8.83 -8.81 -11.97
CA ILE A 392 -7.60 -9.42 -11.49
C ILE A 392 -7.86 -10.08 -10.13
N ARG A 393 -7.38 -11.31 -9.94
CA ARG A 393 -7.61 -12.12 -8.74
C ARG A 393 -6.34 -12.50 -8.01
N ASN A 394 -5.19 -12.40 -8.67
CA ASN A 394 -3.89 -12.76 -8.14
C ASN A 394 -2.79 -11.96 -8.82
N TYR A 395 -1.54 -12.18 -8.42
CA TYR A 395 -0.38 -11.46 -8.95
C TYR A 395 -0.13 -11.73 -10.44
N ARG A 396 -0.44 -12.94 -10.94
CA ARG A 396 -0.22 -13.30 -12.36
C ARG A 396 -1.18 -12.54 -13.27
N ASP A 397 -2.44 -12.43 -12.89
CA ASP A 397 -3.41 -11.59 -13.61
C ASP A 397 -2.95 -10.13 -13.66
N PHE A 398 -2.39 -9.62 -12.55
CA PHE A 398 -1.82 -8.26 -12.49
C PHE A 398 -0.65 -8.08 -13.46
N LEU A 399 0.21 -9.08 -13.64
CA LEU A 399 1.33 -9.01 -14.58
C LEU A 399 0.90 -8.88 -16.05
N GLU A 400 -0.29 -9.34 -16.41
CA GLU A 400 -0.84 -9.26 -17.77
C GLU A 400 -1.34 -7.86 -18.16
N ILE A 401 -1.48 -6.94 -17.19
CA ILE A 401 -1.92 -5.56 -17.46
C ILE A 401 -0.88 -4.83 -18.32
N ASP A 402 -1.33 -4.16 -19.37
CA ASP A 402 -0.49 -3.27 -20.20
C ASP A 402 -0.23 -1.95 -19.44
N ASP A 403 1.00 -1.73 -19.00
CA ASP A 403 1.40 -0.60 -18.17
C ASP A 403 1.38 0.76 -18.91
N ARG A 404 1.32 0.76 -20.25
CA ARG A 404 1.23 2.00 -21.03
C ARG A 404 -0.05 2.77 -20.74
N PHE A 405 -1.16 2.08 -20.50
CA PHE A 405 -2.42 2.73 -20.11
C PHE A 405 -2.27 3.46 -18.76
N SER A 406 -1.70 2.81 -17.79
CA SER A 406 -1.47 3.41 -16.47
C SER A 406 -0.48 4.57 -16.55
N HIS A 407 0.59 4.43 -17.34
CA HIS A 407 1.58 5.50 -17.51
C HIS A 407 0.98 6.73 -18.21
N LEU A 408 0.22 6.54 -19.27
CA LEU A 408 -0.47 7.65 -19.95
C LEU A 408 -1.52 8.30 -19.03
N HIS A 409 -2.29 7.49 -18.31
CA HIS A 409 -3.25 8.00 -17.35
C HIS A 409 -2.56 8.86 -16.28
N TRP A 410 -1.44 8.39 -15.72
CA TRP A 410 -0.64 9.16 -14.76
C TRP A 410 -0.17 10.50 -15.34
N LEU A 411 0.40 10.51 -16.55
CA LEU A 411 0.86 11.73 -17.22
C LEU A 411 -0.28 12.74 -17.41
N MET A 412 -1.45 12.27 -17.85
CA MET A 412 -2.61 13.15 -18.08
C MET A 412 -3.24 13.64 -16.76
N GLN A 413 -3.25 12.83 -15.71
CA GLN A 413 -3.66 13.26 -14.36
C GLN A 413 -2.70 14.33 -13.83
N HIS A 414 -1.39 14.10 -13.96
CA HIS A 414 -0.38 15.06 -13.56
C HIS A 414 -0.50 16.36 -14.37
N ALA A 415 -0.71 16.26 -15.69
CA ALA A 415 -0.96 17.42 -16.55
C ALA A 415 -2.18 18.23 -16.14
N GLY A 416 -3.20 17.58 -15.62
CA GLY A 416 -4.44 18.18 -15.12
C GLY A 416 -4.41 18.60 -13.65
N GLY A 417 -3.24 18.56 -12.98
CA GLY A 417 -3.09 18.99 -11.59
C GLY A 417 -3.58 17.97 -10.57
N VAL A 418 -3.45 16.67 -10.86
CA VAL A 418 -3.68 15.57 -9.93
C VAL A 418 -2.41 14.73 -9.85
N PHE A 419 -1.95 14.43 -8.64
CA PHE A 419 -0.75 13.65 -8.38
C PHE A 419 -1.13 12.24 -7.89
N LEU A 420 -0.88 11.24 -8.72
CA LEU A 420 -1.01 9.81 -8.42
C LEU A 420 0.37 9.17 -8.18
N PRO A 421 0.46 7.98 -7.57
CA PRO A 421 1.70 7.22 -7.56
C PRO A 421 2.17 6.93 -8.99
N PRO A 422 3.43 7.26 -9.33
CA PRO A 422 3.93 7.08 -10.71
C PRO A 422 4.38 5.62 -11.00
N TRP A 423 4.02 4.69 -10.16
CA TRP A 423 4.47 3.32 -10.20
C TRP A 423 3.33 2.32 -10.36
N GLY A 424 3.53 1.39 -11.27
CA GLY A 424 2.73 0.19 -11.38
C GLY A 424 1.71 0.20 -12.50
N LYS A 425 1.12 -0.98 -12.68
CA LYS A 425 0.14 -1.28 -13.74
C LYS A 425 -1.30 -0.88 -13.33
N ALA A 426 -1.52 -0.57 -12.05
CA ALA A 426 -2.77 -0.08 -11.52
C ALA A 426 -2.47 0.89 -10.36
N GLU A 427 -2.45 2.18 -10.68
CA GLU A 427 -2.15 3.24 -9.73
C GLU A 427 -3.31 3.45 -8.76
N GLN A 428 -2.97 3.45 -7.47
CA GLN A 428 -3.95 3.58 -6.41
C GLN A 428 -4.10 5.03 -6.00
N TRP A 429 -5.32 5.55 -6.01
CA TRP A 429 -5.60 6.78 -5.27
C TRP A 429 -5.70 6.53 -3.78
N MET A 430 -5.41 7.57 -3.01
CA MET A 430 -5.59 7.65 -1.57
C MET A 430 -6.38 8.89 -1.21
N LEU A 431 -7.59 8.73 -0.72
CA LEU A 431 -8.39 9.82 -0.17
C LEU A 431 -7.93 10.16 1.26
N SER A 432 -8.00 11.42 1.62
CA SER A 432 -7.78 11.91 2.98
C SER A 432 -9.01 12.62 3.51
N VAL A 433 -9.08 12.86 4.81
CA VAL A 433 -10.18 13.61 5.45
C VAL A 433 -10.30 15.06 4.96
N GLN A 434 -9.28 15.55 4.23
CA GLN A 434 -9.23 16.93 3.71
C GLN A 434 -9.56 17.02 2.21
N HIS A 435 -9.76 15.89 1.52
CA HIS A 435 -10.25 15.90 0.15
C HIS A 435 -11.71 16.33 0.07
N THR A 436 -12.07 16.94 -1.05
CA THR A 436 -13.41 17.49 -1.33
C THR A 436 -14.01 16.84 -2.58
N GLN A 437 -15.29 17.11 -2.86
CA GLN A 437 -15.94 16.70 -4.11
C GLN A 437 -15.31 17.39 -5.34
N ASP A 438 -14.78 18.60 -5.17
CA ASP A 438 -14.09 19.32 -6.26
C ASP A 438 -12.76 18.62 -6.62
N ASP A 439 -12.05 18.05 -5.65
CA ASP A 439 -10.84 17.26 -5.88
C ASP A 439 -11.17 15.99 -6.68
N VAL A 440 -12.27 15.31 -6.31
CA VAL A 440 -12.80 14.16 -7.06
C VAL A 440 -13.21 14.57 -8.47
N GLY A 441 -13.91 15.70 -8.62
CA GLY A 441 -14.31 16.25 -9.92
C GLY A 441 -13.11 16.46 -10.83
N ARG A 442 -12.02 17.06 -10.32
CA ARG A 442 -10.78 17.28 -11.10
C ARG A 442 -10.17 15.96 -11.59
N PHE A 443 -10.15 14.94 -10.76
CA PHE A 443 -9.68 13.61 -11.18
C PHE A 443 -10.55 13.03 -12.30
N LEU A 444 -11.88 13.10 -12.15
CA LEU A 444 -12.82 12.58 -13.15
C LEU A 444 -12.74 13.34 -14.47
N ASP A 445 -12.61 14.67 -14.46
CA ASP A 445 -12.42 15.48 -15.66
C ASP A 445 -11.14 15.07 -16.42
N ASN A 446 -10.06 14.81 -15.69
CA ASN A 446 -8.81 14.34 -16.28
C ASN A 446 -8.96 12.92 -16.86
N PHE A 447 -9.67 12.04 -16.14
CA PHE A 447 -9.92 10.68 -16.60
C PHE A 447 -10.82 10.66 -17.86
N ALA A 448 -11.84 11.53 -17.92
CA ALA A 448 -12.67 11.67 -19.12
C ALA A 448 -11.83 12.15 -20.32
N ARG A 449 -10.91 13.10 -20.13
CA ARG A 449 -9.99 13.53 -21.19
C ARG A 449 -9.06 12.40 -21.66
N PHE A 450 -8.51 11.61 -20.72
CA PHE A 450 -7.73 10.42 -21.04
C PHE A 450 -8.57 9.42 -21.84
N ALA A 451 -9.78 9.11 -21.38
CA ALA A 451 -10.69 8.20 -22.06
C ALA A 451 -11.02 8.63 -23.49
N GLY A 452 -11.31 9.92 -23.68
CA GLY A 452 -11.56 10.50 -25.01
C GLY A 452 -10.33 10.47 -25.92
N ALA A 453 -9.12 10.59 -25.37
CA ALA A 453 -7.88 10.54 -26.16
C ALA A 453 -7.57 9.15 -26.72
N ILE A 454 -7.93 8.08 -25.99
CA ILE A 454 -7.65 6.68 -26.35
C ILE A 454 -8.89 5.89 -26.80
N GLY A 455 -10.09 6.38 -26.48
CA GLY A 455 -11.36 5.83 -26.93
C GLY A 455 -11.54 6.06 -28.43
N GLY A 456 -12.18 5.12 -29.15
CA GLY A 456 -12.75 5.41 -30.45
C GLY A 456 -13.98 6.32 -30.27
N GLU A 457 -14.34 7.10 -31.33
CA GLU A 457 -15.65 7.77 -31.33
C GLU A 457 -16.73 6.73 -31.00
N PRO A 458 -17.69 7.03 -30.10
CA PRO A 458 -18.82 6.16 -29.90
C PRO A 458 -19.49 5.93 -31.24
N ASP A 459 -19.81 4.66 -31.55
CA ASP A 459 -20.51 4.30 -32.76
C ASP A 459 -21.83 5.11 -32.80
N ALA A 460 -21.94 6.06 -33.75
CA ALA A 460 -23.13 6.87 -33.93
C ALA A 460 -24.30 6.04 -34.51
N SER A 461 -24.26 4.71 -34.31
CA SER A 461 -25.26 3.76 -34.80
C SER A 461 -25.59 2.72 -33.75
N SER A 462 -26.28 3.12 -32.69
CA SER A 462 -27.10 2.22 -31.88
C SER A 462 -28.36 2.93 -31.40
#